data_284cd34490a3714b8406115c86b38453
#
_entry.id   284cd34490a3714b8406115c86b38453
#
_cell.length_a   1.000
_cell.length_b   1.000
_cell.length_c   1.000
_cell.angle_alpha   90.00
_cell.angle_beta   90.00
_cell.angle_gamma   90.00
#
_symmetry.space_group_name_H-M   'P 1'
#
loop_
_entity.id
_entity.type
_entity.pdbx_description
1 polymer ?
#
loop_
_entity_poly.entity_id
_entity_poly.type
_entity_poly.pdbx_seq_one_letter_code
_entity_poly.pdbx_strand_id
1 'polypeptide(L)'
;DTRDGIKPVTKEQICGFYERITLAPALPQGITCSVPMKLAPDGYYENCSVQGKWEYTADHRGMIAYGPYTEEVRVYCGWDAQRKCETILLCGLRSDGVAFWAKRIGNLV
;
A
#
# COMPACT_ATOMS: atom_id res chain seq x y z
N ASP A 1 0.86 2.29 -26.04
CA ASP A 1 2.20 2.26 -25.52
C ASP A 1 2.17 1.82 -24.06
N THR A 2 2.99 0.84 -23.74
CA THR A 2 3.04 0.34 -22.36
C THR A 2 3.43 1.41 -21.38
N ARG A 3 4.19 2.37 -21.81
CA ARG A 3 4.54 3.46 -20.93
C ARG A 3 3.37 4.34 -20.59
N ASP A 4 2.31 4.23 -21.36
CA ASP A 4 1.09 4.97 -21.04
C ASP A 4 0.49 4.52 -19.73
N GLY A 5 0.79 3.30 -19.30
CA GLY A 5 0.35 2.84 -18.02
C GLY A 5 1.13 3.40 -16.85
N ILE A 6 2.24 4.08 -17.12
CA ILE A 6 3.07 4.67 -16.08
C ILE A 6 2.69 6.14 -15.96
N LYS A 7 1.55 6.38 -15.36
CA LYS A 7 1.07 7.74 -15.15
C LYS A 7 1.70 8.30 -13.88
N PRO A 8 1.99 9.60 -13.85
CA PRO A 8 2.41 10.21 -12.61
C PRO A 8 1.35 10.01 -11.53
N VAL A 9 1.80 9.65 -10.35
CA VAL A 9 0.92 9.46 -9.21
C VAL A 9 1.29 10.48 -8.15
N THR A 10 0.31 11.24 -7.70
CA THR A 10 0.54 12.23 -6.66
C THR A 10 0.30 11.64 -5.30
N LYS A 11 0.86 12.30 -4.29
CA LYS A 11 0.64 11.87 -2.91
C LYS A 11 -0.85 11.85 -2.56
N GLU A 12 -1.61 12.82 -3.07
CA GLU A 12 -3.05 12.90 -2.83
C GLU A 12 -3.78 11.70 -3.40
N GLN A 13 -3.36 11.21 -4.55
CA GLN A 13 -3.98 10.04 -5.16
C GLN A 13 -3.73 8.78 -4.34
N ILE A 14 -2.59 8.71 -3.65
CA ILE A 14 -2.24 7.56 -2.84
C ILE A 14 -3.04 7.55 -1.54
N CYS A 15 -3.39 8.73 -1.01
CA CYS A 15 -4.15 8.80 0.23
C CYS A 15 -5.49 8.08 0.11
N GLY A 16 -5.89 7.38 1.16
CA GLY A 16 -7.16 6.69 1.19
C GLY A 16 -7.11 5.45 2.05
N PHE A 17 -8.16 4.66 1.91
CA PHE A 17 -8.27 3.38 2.60
C PHE A 17 -7.86 2.25 1.67
N TYR A 18 -7.20 1.26 2.25
CA TYR A 18 -6.67 0.12 1.51
C TYR A 18 -7.09 -1.17 2.19
N GLU A 19 -7.19 -2.21 1.39
CA GLU A 19 -7.22 -3.58 1.88
C GLU A 19 -5.81 -4.14 1.73
N ARG A 20 -5.18 -4.44 2.87
CA ARG A 20 -3.80 -4.90 2.89
C ARG A 20 -3.77 -6.40 3.14
N ILE A 21 -3.00 -7.10 2.33
CA ILE A 21 -2.78 -8.54 2.49
C ILE A 21 -1.30 -8.76 2.77
N THR A 22 -1.02 -9.38 3.90
CA THR A 22 0.34 -9.63 4.33
C THR A 22 0.68 -11.10 4.10
N LEU A 23 1.83 -11.33 3.47
CA LEU A 23 2.35 -12.66 3.25
C LEU A 23 3.44 -12.91 4.28
N ALA A 24 3.22 -13.87 5.14
CA ALA A 24 4.17 -14.23 6.19
C ALA A 24 4.72 -15.62 5.92
N PRO A 25 5.90 -15.72 5.29
CA PRO A 25 6.44 -17.03 4.90
C PRO A 25 6.68 -17.97 6.09
N ALA A 26 6.85 -17.40 7.28
CA ALA A 26 7.05 -18.22 8.48
C ALA A 26 5.79 -18.91 8.96
N LEU A 27 4.63 -18.52 8.47
CA LEU A 27 3.39 -19.16 8.87
C LEU A 27 3.16 -20.41 8.03
N PRO A 28 2.74 -21.52 8.67
CA PRO A 28 2.42 -22.70 7.91
C PRO A 28 1.27 -22.43 6.95
N GLN A 29 1.29 -23.08 5.80
CA GLN A 29 0.23 -23.02 4.82
C GLN A 29 0.06 -21.67 4.13
N GLY A 30 1.03 -20.77 4.25
CA GLY A 30 0.94 -19.50 3.56
C GLY A 30 -0.29 -18.68 3.92
N ILE A 31 -0.65 -18.65 5.19
CA ILE A 31 -1.83 -17.93 5.64
C ILE A 31 -1.68 -16.44 5.32
N THR A 32 -2.70 -15.89 4.70
CA THR A 32 -2.75 -14.46 4.45
C THR A 32 -3.77 -13.80 5.37
N CYS A 33 -3.45 -12.60 5.83
CA CYS A 33 -4.36 -11.80 6.63
C CYS A 33 -4.71 -10.54 5.85
N SER A 34 -6.00 -10.26 5.74
CA SER A 34 -6.48 -9.03 5.14
C SER A 34 -6.83 -8.06 6.26
N VAL A 35 -6.21 -6.89 6.26
CA VAL A 35 -6.47 -5.87 7.27
C VAL A 35 -6.69 -4.53 6.60
N PRO A 36 -7.52 -3.66 7.19
CA PRO A 36 -7.68 -2.31 6.68
C PRO A 36 -6.42 -1.49 6.93
N MET A 37 -6.12 -0.60 6.02
CA MET A 37 -4.96 0.28 6.09
C MET A 37 -5.39 1.67 5.64
N LYS A 38 -4.83 2.69 6.27
CA LYS A 38 -5.16 4.07 5.96
C LYS A 38 -3.88 4.87 5.75
N LEU A 39 -3.85 5.64 4.66
CA LEU A 39 -2.77 6.59 4.39
C LEU A 39 -3.39 7.98 4.33
N ALA A 40 -2.98 8.85 5.24
CA ALA A 40 -3.52 10.21 5.32
C ALA A 40 -2.55 11.22 4.70
N PRO A 41 -3.05 12.35 4.21
CA PRO A 41 -2.20 13.31 3.49
C PRO A 41 -1.14 13.98 4.35
N ASP A 42 -1.28 13.96 5.66
CA ASP A 42 -0.29 14.53 6.58
C ASP A 42 0.86 13.55 6.88
N GLY A 43 0.86 12.39 6.26
CA GLY A 43 1.89 11.38 6.49
C GLY A 43 1.54 10.36 7.56
N TYR A 44 0.30 10.36 8.03
CA TYR A 44 -0.15 9.41 9.05
C TYR A 44 -0.50 8.07 8.40
N TYR A 45 -0.01 7.00 9.01
CA TYR A 45 -0.29 5.63 8.60
C TYR A 45 -0.98 4.89 9.73
N GLU A 46 -1.97 4.10 9.38
CA GLU A 46 -2.67 3.29 10.37
C GLU A 46 -3.11 1.97 9.73
N ASN A 47 -2.92 0.87 10.46
CA ASN A 47 -3.63 -0.36 10.18
C ASN A 47 -4.30 -0.80 11.48
N CYS A 48 -5.00 -1.93 11.48
CA CYS A 48 -5.96 -2.24 12.55
C CYS A 48 -5.40 -2.16 13.97
N SER A 49 -4.09 -2.34 14.17
CA SER A 49 -3.53 -2.33 15.52
C SER A 49 -2.27 -1.49 15.63
N VAL A 50 -1.84 -0.87 14.55
CA VAL A 50 -0.54 -0.19 14.50
C VAL A 50 -0.71 1.18 13.88
N GLN A 51 0.06 2.14 14.36
CA GLN A 51 0.09 3.51 13.85
C GLN A 51 1.51 3.88 13.51
N GLY A 52 1.68 4.69 12.49
CA GLY A 52 2.99 5.10 12.06
C GLY A 52 2.96 6.24 11.06
N LYS A 53 3.96 6.29 10.20
CA LYS A 53 4.11 7.36 9.22
C LYS A 53 4.39 6.76 7.86
N TRP A 54 4.03 7.51 6.84
CA TRP A 54 4.35 7.11 5.48
C TRP A 54 4.85 8.30 4.67
N GLU A 55 5.65 8.01 3.66
CA GLU A 55 6.16 9.01 2.74
C GLU A 55 6.04 8.49 1.32
N TYR A 56 5.82 9.41 0.40
CA TYR A 56 5.89 9.13 -1.02
C TYR A 56 7.07 9.92 -1.56
N THR A 57 8.09 9.20 -2.00
CA THR A 57 9.33 9.87 -2.38
C THR A 57 9.33 10.36 -3.81
N ALA A 58 8.85 9.61 -4.74
CA ALA A 58 8.74 9.95 -6.15
C ALA A 58 8.92 8.65 -6.94
N ASP A 59 8.69 8.71 -8.26
CA ASP A 59 8.94 7.58 -9.14
C ASP A 59 8.24 6.31 -8.66
N HIS A 60 7.02 6.47 -8.16
CA HIS A 60 6.20 5.36 -7.71
C HIS A 60 6.82 4.58 -6.57
N ARG A 61 7.55 5.25 -5.70
CA ARG A 61 8.16 4.66 -4.53
C ARG A 61 7.75 5.38 -3.27
N GLY A 62 7.58 4.64 -2.21
CA GLY A 62 7.26 5.19 -0.92
C GLY A 62 7.85 4.36 0.19
N MET A 63 7.62 4.80 1.42
CA MET A 63 8.08 4.11 2.60
C MET A 63 7.04 4.27 3.70
N ILE A 64 6.82 3.18 4.43
CA ILE A 64 5.95 3.17 5.59
C ILE A 64 6.80 2.76 6.78
N ALA A 65 6.66 3.47 7.90
CA ALA A 65 7.40 3.16 9.11
C ALA A 65 6.46 3.07 10.30
N TYR A 66 6.57 2.00 11.06
CA TYR A 66 5.80 1.83 12.28
C TYR A 66 6.57 0.92 13.24
N GLY A 67 6.62 1.33 14.52
CA GLY A 67 7.37 0.59 15.52
C GLY A 67 8.81 0.38 15.08
N PRO A 68 9.35 -0.83 15.22
CA PRO A 68 10.72 -1.12 14.78
C PRO A 68 10.84 -1.44 13.29
N TYR A 69 9.74 -1.37 12.53
CA TYR A 69 9.72 -1.82 11.15
C TYR A 69 9.68 -0.66 10.18
N THR A 70 10.30 -0.87 9.02
CA THR A 70 10.10 -0.02 7.85
C THR A 70 9.71 -0.91 6.68
N GLU A 71 8.88 -0.36 5.81
CA GLU A 71 8.42 -1.07 4.61
C GLU A 71 8.74 -0.23 3.39
N GLU A 72 9.47 -0.81 2.46
CA GLU A 72 9.67 -0.17 1.16
C GLU A 72 8.50 -0.53 0.28
N VAL A 73 7.93 0.48 -0.36
CA VAL A 73 6.68 0.34 -1.09
C VAL A 73 6.86 0.77 -2.54
N ARG A 74 6.30 -0.01 -3.44
CA ARG A 74 6.16 0.35 -4.85
C ARG A 74 4.70 0.62 -5.14
N VAL A 75 4.45 1.64 -5.95
CA VAL A 75 3.09 2.09 -6.27
C VAL A 75 2.79 1.74 -7.72
N TYR A 76 1.68 1.08 -7.94
CA TYR A 76 1.22 0.71 -9.27
C TYR A 76 -0.18 1.24 -9.48
N CYS A 77 -0.47 1.66 -10.71
CA CYS A 77 -1.82 2.01 -11.12
C CYS A 77 -2.34 0.91 -12.01
N GLY A 78 -3.57 0.51 -11.80
CA GLY A 78 -4.15 -0.55 -12.58
C GLY A 78 -5.66 -0.42 -12.66
N TRP A 79 -6.25 -1.30 -13.43
CA TRP A 79 -7.69 -1.34 -13.64
C TRP A 79 -8.30 -2.41 -12.73
N ASP A 80 -9.25 -2.01 -11.92
CA ASP A 80 -10.00 -2.93 -11.08
C ASP A 80 -11.24 -3.36 -11.84
N ALA A 81 -11.22 -4.58 -12.37
CA ALA A 81 -12.32 -5.07 -13.21
C ALA A 81 -13.61 -5.25 -12.41
N GLN A 82 -13.52 -5.54 -11.12
CA GLN A 82 -14.71 -5.71 -10.30
C GLN A 82 -15.42 -4.39 -10.05
N ARG A 83 -14.64 -3.35 -9.77
CA ARG A 83 -15.18 -2.03 -9.48
C ARG A 83 -15.27 -1.16 -10.73
N LYS A 84 -14.72 -1.63 -11.83
CA LYS A 84 -14.72 -0.95 -13.13
C LYS A 84 -14.16 0.47 -13.02
N CYS A 85 -13.03 0.59 -12.37
CA CYS A 85 -12.36 1.87 -12.21
C CYS A 85 -10.85 1.66 -12.08
N GLU A 86 -10.10 2.74 -12.26
CA GLU A 86 -8.68 2.71 -11.96
C GLU A 86 -8.48 2.65 -10.47
N THR A 87 -7.44 1.94 -10.04
CA THR A 87 -7.11 1.83 -8.64
C THR A 87 -5.60 1.87 -8.45
N ILE A 88 -5.19 2.04 -7.21
CA ILE A 88 -3.79 2.05 -6.84
C ILE A 88 -3.49 0.79 -6.05
N LEU A 89 -2.40 0.14 -6.43
CA LEU A 89 -1.91 -1.05 -5.77
C LEU A 89 -0.54 -0.75 -5.20
N LEU A 90 -0.36 -1.07 -3.94
CA LEU A 90 0.93 -0.95 -3.27
C LEU A 90 1.50 -2.34 -3.05
N CYS A 91 2.78 -2.49 -3.36
CA CYS A 91 3.51 -3.72 -3.05
C CYS A 91 4.72 -3.35 -2.22
N GLY A 92 4.94 -4.07 -1.14
CA GLY A 92 5.99 -3.69 -0.23
C GLY A 92 6.69 -4.86 0.42
N LEU A 93 7.87 -4.55 0.97
CA LEU A 93 8.68 -5.50 1.68
C LEU A 93 9.09 -4.86 2.99
N ARG A 94 8.73 -5.50 4.09
CA ARG A 94 9.09 -5.04 5.42
C ARG A 94 10.53 -5.41 5.74
N SER A 95 11.12 -4.66 6.65
CA SER A 95 12.55 -4.83 6.98
C SER A 95 12.90 -6.21 7.52
N ASP A 96 11.92 -6.95 8.02
CA ASP A 96 12.15 -8.32 8.49
C ASP A 96 11.83 -9.40 7.44
N GLY A 97 11.56 -8.99 6.20
CA GLY A 97 11.35 -9.95 5.11
C GLY A 97 9.89 -10.28 4.83
N VAL A 98 8.96 -9.68 5.55
CA VAL A 98 7.54 -9.92 5.30
C VAL A 98 7.08 -9.07 4.13
N ALA A 99 6.46 -9.70 3.14
CA ALA A 99 5.95 -9.01 1.96
C ALA A 99 4.46 -8.72 2.15
N PHE A 100 4.00 -7.64 1.51
CA PHE A 100 2.59 -7.33 1.52
C PHE A 100 2.19 -6.66 0.22
N TRP A 101 0.90 -6.67 -0.05
CA TRP A 101 0.32 -5.82 -1.08
C TRP A 101 -0.99 -5.26 -0.59
N ALA A 102 -1.36 -4.10 -1.11
CA ALA A 102 -2.55 -3.41 -0.66
C ALA A 102 -3.23 -2.76 -1.85
N LYS A 103 -4.54 -2.91 -1.91
CA LYS A 103 -5.36 -2.32 -2.96
C LYS A 103 -6.18 -1.18 -2.37
N ARG A 104 -6.18 -0.03 -3.02
CA ARG A 104 -6.95 1.12 -2.59
C ARG A 104 -8.43 0.85 -2.82
N ILE A 105 -9.22 1.01 -1.78
CA ILE A 105 -10.64 0.69 -1.84
C ILE A 105 -11.55 1.88 -1.57
N GLY A 106 -11.02 3.02 -1.18
CA GLY A 106 -11.88 4.16 -0.92
C GLY A 106 -11.10 5.41 -0.61
N ASN A 107 -11.81 6.52 -0.62
CA ASN A 107 -11.26 7.82 -0.28
C ASN A 107 -11.40 8.08 1.20
N LEU A 108 -10.51 8.95 1.71
CA LEU A 108 -10.71 9.51 3.03
C LEU A 108 -11.91 10.44 2.98
N VAL A 109 -12.77 10.31 3.95
CA VAL A 109 -13.96 11.15 4.01
C VAL A 109 -13.88 12.02 5.24
#